data_a0055969faa80b471f3377665439e8c8
#
_entry.id   a0055969faa80b471f3377665439e8c8
#
_cell.length_a   1.000
_cell.length_b   1.000
_cell.length_c   1.000
_cell.angle_alpha   90.00
_cell.angle_beta   90.00
_cell.angle_gamma   90.00
#
_symmetry.space_group_name_H-M   'P 1'
#
loop_
_entity.id
_entity.type
_entity.pdbx_description
1 polymer ?
#
loop_
_entity_poly.entity_id
_entity_poly.type
_entity_poly.pdbx_seq_one_letter_code
_entity_poly.pdbx_strand_id
1 'polypeptide(L)'
;LDPQTTHSILELIKDINKKMGITVIIITHQMSVVEEICNHVAILDGGHVVEEGLVSDVFSAPKSAAAKRLVFPDGSNNPVKNSGERRIRVVFNGAYAAGKPLITQMAIDKGIAANILAASTKIIGDKVYGNMLLGLPDSDEMLSSAKIYLTKIADVIVEEVTDDDYSISE
;
A
#
# COMPACT_ATOMS: atom_id res chain seq x y z
N LEU A 1 -9.94 15.80 -17.14
CA LEU A 1 -8.65 16.20 -17.70
C LEU A 1 -7.94 14.95 -18.21
N ASP A 2 -7.30 15.05 -19.37
CA ASP A 2 -6.49 13.94 -19.85
C ASP A 2 -5.20 13.78 -19.00
N PRO A 3 -4.59 12.58 -18.96
CA PRO A 3 -3.44 12.31 -18.12
C PRO A 3 -2.22 13.22 -18.41
N GLN A 4 -1.99 13.59 -19.67
CA GLN A 4 -0.87 14.45 -20.03
C GLN A 4 -1.06 15.88 -19.53
N THR A 5 -2.26 16.43 -19.67
CA THR A 5 -2.60 17.76 -19.15
C THR A 5 -2.50 17.78 -17.62
N THR A 6 -2.99 16.74 -16.95
CA THR A 6 -2.87 16.61 -15.49
C THR A 6 -1.41 16.64 -15.05
N HIS A 7 -0.55 15.84 -15.66
CA HIS A 7 0.87 15.78 -15.34
C HIS A 7 1.56 17.14 -15.52
N SER A 8 1.29 17.83 -16.65
CA SER A 8 1.87 19.15 -16.92
C SER A 8 1.47 20.21 -15.89
N ILE A 9 0.21 20.17 -15.41
CA ILE A 9 -0.27 21.06 -14.35
C ILE A 9 0.41 20.74 -13.02
N LEU A 10 0.58 19.48 -12.67
CA LEU A 10 1.24 19.06 -11.44
C LEU A 10 2.73 19.48 -11.43
N GLU A 11 3.43 19.34 -12.53
CA GLU A 11 4.80 19.84 -12.71
C GLU A 11 4.88 21.36 -12.50
N LEU A 12 3.94 22.11 -13.09
CA LEU A 12 3.88 23.57 -12.91
C LEU A 12 3.65 23.93 -11.43
N ILE A 13 2.76 23.22 -10.73
CA ILE A 13 2.50 23.43 -9.30
C ILE A 13 3.76 23.16 -8.48
N LYS A 14 4.48 22.07 -8.75
CA LYS A 14 5.78 21.76 -8.13
C LYS A 14 6.78 22.89 -8.32
N ASP A 15 6.89 23.37 -9.54
CA ASP A 15 7.83 24.45 -9.90
C ASP A 15 7.50 25.76 -9.15
N ILE A 16 6.22 26.12 -9.08
CA ILE A 16 5.75 27.30 -8.35
C ILE A 16 6.04 27.15 -6.86
N ASN A 17 5.67 26.01 -6.25
CA ASN A 17 5.95 25.72 -4.84
C ASN A 17 7.44 25.87 -4.53
N LYS A 18 8.30 25.29 -5.36
CA LYS A 18 9.76 25.31 -5.19
C LYS A 18 10.38 26.69 -5.37
N LYS A 19 9.91 27.45 -6.37
CA LYS A 19 10.45 28.80 -6.68
C LYS A 19 9.97 29.88 -5.73
N MET A 20 8.73 29.77 -5.27
CA MET A 20 8.10 30.79 -4.43
C MET A 20 8.09 30.45 -2.94
N GLY A 21 8.43 29.23 -2.54
CA GLY A 21 8.41 28.77 -1.15
C GLY A 21 7.03 28.79 -0.50
N ILE A 22 5.95 28.67 -1.33
CA ILE A 22 4.57 28.69 -0.83
C ILE A 22 4.08 27.31 -0.46
N THR A 23 3.17 27.20 0.49
CA THR A 23 2.44 25.96 0.78
C THR A 23 1.28 25.82 -0.20
N VAL A 24 1.16 24.64 -0.82
CA VAL A 24 0.06 24.31 -1.72
C VAL A 24 -0.78 23.20 -1.08
N ILE A 25 -2.09 23.40 -1.03
CA ILE A 25 -3.04 22.40 -0.56
C ILE A 25 -3.85 21.92 -1.75
N ILE A 26 -3.89 20.60 -1.93
CA ILE A 26 -4.63 19.93 -3.00
C ILE A 26 -5.69 19.04 -2.39
N ILE A 27 -6.94 19.19 -2.82
CA ILE A 27 -8.05 18.32 -2.44
C ILE A 27 -8.34 17.42 -3.64
N THR A 28 -8.17 16.12 -3.46
CA THR A 28 -8.37 15.13 -4.52
C THR A 28 -8.72 13.76 -3.94
N HIS A 29 -9.41 12.95 -4.73
CA HIS A 29 -9.59 11.53 -4.48
C HIS A 29 -8.66 10.65 -5.36
N GLN A 30 -7.79 11.28 -6.14
CA GLN A 30 -6.85 10.59 -7.02
C GLN A 30 -5.53 10.38 -6.28
N MET A 31 -5.28 9.14 -5.82
CA MET A 31 -4.06 8.82 -5.09
C MET A 31 -2.79 9.02 -5.90
N SER A 32 -2.86 8.84 -7.23
CA SER A 32 -1.73 9.15 -8.12
C SER A 32 -1.25 10.59 -8.03
N VAL A 33 -2.16 11.55 -7.87
CA VAL A 33 -1.82 12.97 -7.69
C VAL A 33 -1.12 13.18 -6.34
N VAL A 34 -1.62 12.54 -5.27
CA VAL A 34 -1.01 12.62 -3.94
C VAL A 34 0.40 12.06 -3.96
N GLU A 35 0.58 10.89 -4.58
CA GLU A 35 1.88 10.21 -4.71
C GLU A 35 2.89 11.03 -5.51
N GLU A 36 2.43 11.75 -6.55
CA GLU A 36 3.30 12.45 -7.47
C GLU A 36 3.86 13.75 -6.88
N ILE A 37 3.06 14.53 -6.16
CA ILE A 37 3.49 15.88 -5.77
C ILE A 37 3.34 16.23 -4.29
N CYS A 38 2.61 15.45 -3.49
CA CYS A 38 2.41 15.79 -2.09
C CYS A 38 3.50 15.19 -1.19
N ASN A 39 3.89 15.95 -0.17
CA ASN A 39 4.80 15.46 0.87
C ASN A 39 4.02 14.96 2.09
N HIS A 40 2.86 15.59 2.39
CA HIS A 40 1.97 15.26 3.49
C HIS A 40 0.57 14.99 2.95
N VAL A 41 -0.16 14.16 3.66
CA VAL A 41 -1.56 13.84 3.36
C VAL A 41 -2.39 13.89 4.63
N ALA A 42 -3.61 14.37 4.51
CA ALA A 42 -4.66 14.21 5.51
C ALA A 42 -5.85 13.52 4.84
N ILE A 43 -6.26 12.39 5.40
CA ILE A 43 -7.38 11.59 4.88
C ILE A 43 -8.63 11.96 5.65
N LEU A 44 -9.66 12.35 4.90
CA LEU A 44 -10.97 12.72 5.45
C LEU A 44 -11.96 11.58 5.22
N ASP A 45 -12.71 11.26 6.27
CA ASP A 45 -13.84 10.34 6.22
C ASP A 45 -14.94 10.84 7.14
N GLY A 46 -16.20 10.87 6.67
CA GLY A 46 -17.32 11.40 7.43
C GLY A 46 -17.15 12.85 7.91
N GLY A 47 -16.36 13.67 7.20
CA GLY A 47 -16.11 15.08 7.57
C GLY A 47 -15.01 15.27 8.62
N HIS A 48 -14.33 14.21 9.04
CA HIS A 48 -13.24 14.24 10.02
C HIS A 48 -11.92 13.78 9.41
N VAL A 49 -10.80 14.32 9.90
CA VAL A 49 -9.47 13.79 9.57
C VAL A 49 -9.29 12.50 10.37
N VAL A 50 -9.20 11.38 9.66
CA VAL A 50 -9.05 10.03 10.26
C VAL A 50 -7.60 9.54 10.27
N GLU A 51 -6.77 10.10 9.41
CA GLU A 51 -5.33 9.84 9.38
C GLU A 51 -4.59 10.98 8.69
N GLU A 52 -3.38 11.32 9.19
CA GLU A 52 -2.52 12.32 8.61
C GLU A 52 -1.04 11.96 8.80
N GLY A 53 -0.18 12.43 7.92
CA GLY A 53 1.26 12.22 8.01
C GLY A 53 2.00 12.44 6.70
N LEU A 54 3.25 12.00 6.67
CA LEU A 54 4.01 11.94 5.42
C LEU A 54 3.35 10.96 4.46
N VAL A 55 3.29 11.32 3.18
CA VAL A 55 2.74 10.43 2.13
C VAL A 55 3.44 9.07 2.16
N SER A 56 4.78 9.07 2.31
CA SER A 56 5.57 7.84 2.42
C SER A 56 5.10 6.93 3.56
N ASP A 57 4.77 7.48 4.71
CA ASP A 57 4.42 6.71 5.89
C ASP A 57 2.99 6.19 5.82
N VAL A 58 2.05 7.06 5.46
CA VAL A 58 0.65 6.68 5.30
C VAL A 58 0.45 5.65 4.19
N PHE A 59 1.19 5.77 3.08
CA PHE A 59 1.09 4.83 1.96
C PHE A 59 1.81 3.50 2.20
N SER A 60 2.84 3.48 3.04
CA SER A 60 3.51 2.22 3.40
C SER A 60 2.81 1.45 4.52
N ALA A 61 2.19 2.16 5.46
CA ALA A 61 1.53 1.55 6.62
C ALA A 61 0.26 2.32 7.02
N PRO A 62 -0.80 2.31 6.18
CA PRO A 62 -2.06 2.98 6.49
C PRO A 62 -2.73 2.34 7.71
N LYS A 63 -3.16 3.15 8.67
CA LYS A 63 -3.73 2.68 9.94
C LYS A 63 -5.25 2.66 9.90
N SER A 64 -5.87 3.72 9.36
CA SER A 64 -7.32 3.82 9.31
C SER A 64 -7.91 2.95 8.19
N ALA A 65 -9.14 2.49 8.38
CA ALA A 65 -9.87 1.75 7.35
C ALA A 65 -10.03 2.57 6.05
N ALA A 66 -10.26 3.88 6.17
CA ALA A 66 -10.36 4.78 5.03
C ALA A 66 -9.04 4.87 4.27
N ALA A 67 -7.89 5.00 4.98
CA ALA A 67 -6.58 5.01 4.36
C ALA A 67 -6.28 3.68 3.65
N LYS A 68 -6.55 2.55 4.29
CA LYS A 68 -6.38 1.22 3.69
C LYS A 68 -7.17 1.08 2.38
N ARG A 69 -8.42 1.53 2.35
CA ARG A 69 -9.26 1.51 1.13
C ARG A 69 -8.69 2.38 0.01
N LEU A 70 -8.13 3.54 0.34
CA LEU A 70 -7.56 4.46 -0.65
C LEU A 70 -6.21 3.99 -1.17
N VAL A 71 -5.35 3.50 -0.28
CA VAL A 71 -3.98 3.08 -0.63
C VAL A 71 -3.96 1.71 -1.32
N PHE A 72 -4.89 0.82 -0.95
CA PHE A 72 -4.98 -0.55 -1.46
C PHE A 72 -6.34 -0.84 -2.13
N PRO A 73 -6.71 -0.11 -3.19
CA PRO A 73 -8.04 -0.26 -3.82
C PRO A 73 -8.30 -1.68 -4.35
N ASP A 74 -7.27 -2.39 -4.81
CA ASP A 74 -7.40 -3.72 -5.41
C ASP A 74 -7.67 -4.83 -4.37
N GLY A 75 -7.43 -4.55 -3.09
CA GLY A 75 -7.71 -5.49 -2.01
C GLY A 75 -9.11 -5.37 -1.42
N SER A 76 -9.83 -4.27 -1.72
CA SER A 76 -11.09 -3.95 -1.05
C SER A 76 -12.35 -4.41 -1.80
N ASN A 77 -12.30 -4.54 -3.13
CA ASN A 77 -13.52 -4.68 -3.93
C ASN A 77 -13.86 -6.10 -4.38
N ASN A 78 -12.98 -7.06 -4.18
CA ASN A 78 -13.28 -8.46 -4.49
C ASN A 78 -12.45 -9.37 -3.59
N PRO A 79 -12.91 -9.63 -2.35
CA PRO A 79 -12.41 -10.81 -1.68
C PRO A 79 -12.83 -11.97 -2.57
N VAL A 80 -11.89 -12.54 -3.31
CA VAL A 80 -12.10 -13.88 -3.84
C VAL A 80 -12.39 -14.70 -2.58
N LYS A 81 -13.67 -14.97 -2.34
CA LYS A 81 -14.14 -15.81 -1.24
C LYS A 81 -13.73 -17.25 -1.54
N ASN A 82 -12.44 -17.51 -1.54
CA ASN A 82 -11.93 -18.84 -1.44
C ASN A 82 -11.95 -19.20 0.04
N SER A 83 -13.03 -19.85 0.44
CA SER A 83 -13.13 -20.53 1.73
C SER A 83 -11.92 -21.44 1.86
N GLY A 84 -11.03 -21.13 2.81
CA GLY A 84 -9.88 -21.96 3.14
C GLY A 84 -8.51 -21.36 2.81
N GLU A 85 -8.40 -20.07 2.57
CA GLU A 85 -7.10 -19.38 2.46
C GLU A 85 -6.96 -18.31 3.56
N ARG A 86 -5.79 -18.29 4.20
CA ARG A 86 -5.37 -17.18 5.06
C ARG A 86 -4.75 -16.09 4.19
N ARG A 87 -5.04 -14.83 4.49
CA ARG A 87 -4.53 -13.71 3.69
C ARG A 87 -3.56 -12.86 4.49
N ILE A 88 -2.45 -12.54 3.87
CA ILE A 88 -1.49 -11.57 4.40
C ILE A 88 -1.21 -10.51 3.35
N ARG A 89 -1.04 -9.29 3.81
CA ARG A 89 -0.51 -8.19 3.02
C ARG A 89 0.96 -8.02 3.33
N VAL A 90 1.76 -7.98 2.29
CA VAL A 90 3.20 -7.74 2.37
C VAL A 90 3.47 -6.40 1.72
N VAL A 91 3.90 -5.44 2.52
CA VAL A 91 4.30 -4.11 2.04
C VAL A 91 5.82 -4.03 2.10
N PHE A 92 6.44 -3.60 1.02
CA PHE A 92 7.87 -3.35 0.97
C PHE A 92 8.16 -1.89 0.64
N ASN A 93 9.08 -1.34 1.42
CA ASN A 93 9.39 0.09 1.45
C ASN A 93 10.88 0.27 1.15
N GLY A 94 11.23 0.18 -0.14
CA GLY A 94 12.61 0.34 -0.59
C GLY A 94 13.03 -0.62 -1.69
N ALA A 95 14.07 -0.25 -2.42
CA ALA A 95 14.58 -1.01 -3.56
C ALA A 95 15.14 -2.38 -3.16
N TYR A 96 15.61 -2.54 -1.93
CA TYR A 96 16.18 -3.80 -1.46
C TYR A 96 15.16 -4.92 -1.42
N ALA A 97 14.02 -4.68 -0.79
CA ALA A 97 12.95 -5.67 -0.71
C ALA A 97 12.26 -5.89 -2.07
N ALA A 98 12.06 -4.81 -2.84
CA ALA A 98 11.45 -4.87 -4.17
C ALA A 98 12.27 -5.69 -5.18
N GLY A 99 13.59 -5.74 -5.01
CA GLY A 99 14.50 -6.49 -5.88
C GLY A 99 14.69 -7.97 -5.51
N LYS A 100 14.02 -8.48 -4.46
CA LYS A 100 14.18 -9.86 -4.00
C LYS A 100 12.99 -10.74 -4.37
N PRO A 101 13.22 -12.01 -4.75
CA PRO A 101 12.15 -12.98 -5.02
C PRO A 101 11.58 -13.54 -3.71
N LEU A 102 10.95 -12.67 -2.91
CA LEU A 102 10.50 -12.96 -1.54
C LEU A 102 9.61 -14.21 -1.45
N ILE A 103 8.64 -14.32 -2.35
CA ILE A 103 7.68 -15.43 -2.37
C ILE A 103 8.37 -16.74 -2.73
N THR A 104 9.22 -16.71 -3.76
CA THR A 104 9.97 -17.89 -4.18
C THR A 104 10.92 -18.37 -3.08
N GLN A 105 11.63 -17.44 -2.42
CA GLN A 105 12.51 -17.80 -1.32
C GLN A 105 11.76 -18.37 -0.13
N MET A 106 10.61 -17.78 0.23
CA MET A 106 9.75 -18.31 1.29
C MET A 106 9.27 -19.75 0.96
N ALA A 107 8.88 -19.98 -0.29
CA ALA A 107 8.45 -21.32 -0.72
C ALA A 107 9.59 -22.35 -0.63
N ILE A 108 10.80 -21.97 -1.00
CA ILE A 108 11.99 -22.86 -0.93
C ILE A 108 12.42 -23.09 0.52
N ASP A 109 12.53 -22.03 1.32
CA ASP A 109 13.14 -22.09 2.65
C ASP A 109 12.15 -22.67 3.70
N LYS A 110 10.84 -22.46 3.51
CA LYS A 110 9.80 -22.82 4.47
C LYS A 110 8.78 -23.83 3.96
N GLY A 111 8.81 -24.17 2.67
CA GLY A 111 7.82 -25.04 2.05
C GLY A 111 6.42 -24.40 1.99
N ILE A 112 6.31 -23.09 2.11
CA ILE A 112 5.03 -22.38 2.13
C ILE A 112 4.74 -21.85 0.72
N ALA A 113 3.81 -22.48 0.04
CA ALA A 113 3.27 -21.99 -1.23
C ALA A 113 2.28 -20.84 -0.96
N ALA A 114 2.36 -19.78 -1.75
CA ALA A 114 1.46 -18.65 -1.68
C ALA A 114 0.92 -18.30 -3.05
N ASN A 115 -0.38 -17.98 -3.11
CA ASN A 115 -0.99 -17.36 -4.28
C ASN A 115 -0.83 -15.85 -4.21
N ILE A 116 -0.50 -15.20 -5.33
CA ILE A 116 -0.51 -13.75 -5.44
C ILE A 116 -1.92 -13.34 -5.85
N LEU A 117 -2.69 -12.77 -4.92
CA LEU A 117 -4.06 -12.33 -5.15
C LEU A 117 -4.10 -10.92 -5.76
N ALA A 118 -3.18 -10.05 -5.34
CA ALA A 118 -2.95 -8.73 -5.91
C ALA A 118 -1.50 -8.33 -5.70
N ALA A 119 -0.95 -7.54 -6.61
CA ALA A 119 0.38 -6.96 -6.45
C ALA A 119 0.45 -5.61 -7.17
N SER A 120 1.12 -4.66 -6.54
CA SER A 120 1.37 -3.34 -7.10
C SER A 120 2.74 -2.85 -6.67
N THR A 121 3.42 -2.16 -7.58
CA THR A 121 4.70 -1.50 -7.29
C THR A 121 4.63 -0.08 -7.82
N LYS A 122 5.04 0.89 -6.99
CA LYS A 122 5.01 2.31 -7.30
C LYS A 122 6.33 2.96 -6.90
N ILE A 123 6.64 4.07 -7.55
CA ILE A 123 7.76 4.93 -7.17
C ILE A 123 7.17 6.20 -6.58
N ILE A 124 7.53 6.50 -5.32
CA ILE A 124 7.11 7.71 -4.61
C ILE A 124 8.39 8.47 -4.24
N GLY A 125 8.61 9.61 -4.86
CA GLY A 125 9.89 10.31 -4.79
C GLY A 125 11.01 9.44 -5.36
N ASP A 126 12.06 9.18 -4.56
CA ASP A 126 13.22 8.36 -4.95
C ASP A 126 13.12 6.92 -4.42
N LYS A 127 11.99 6.53 -3.83
CA LYS A 127 11.82 5.21 -3.20
C LYS A 127 10.82 4.34 -3.96
N VAL A 128 11.12 3.06 -3.99
CA VAL A 128 10.22 2.04 -4.54
C VAL A 128 9.35 1.50 -3.41
N TYR A 129 8.05 1.59 -3.58
CA TYR A 129 7.04 1.03 -2.70
C TYR A 129 6.31 -0.09 -3.43
N GLY A 130 6.00 -1.14 -2.74
CA GLY A 130 5.17 -2.18 -3.31
C GLY A 130 4.33 -2.85 -2.25
N ASN A 131 3.20 -3.39 -2.68
CA ASN A 131 2.38 -4.24 -1.84
C ASN A 131 1.97 -5.49 -2.62
N MET A 132 1.84 -6.58 -1.89
CA MET A 132 1.27 -7.83 -2.39
C MET A 132 0.24 -8.33 -1.38
N LEU A 133 -0.91 -8.76 -1.89
CA LEU A 133 -1.87 -9.55 -1.14
C LEU A 133 -1.64 -11.02 -1.49
N LEU A 134 -1.31 -11.81 -0.49
CA LEU A 134 -0.99 -13.23 -0.66
C LEU A 134 -2.08 -14.07 0.00
N GLY A 135 -2.49 -15.13 -0.71
CA GLY A 135 -3.28 -16.23 -0.18
C GLY A 135 -2.36 -17.36 0.27
N LEU A 136 -2.48 -17.77 1.52
CA LEU A 136 -1.72 -18.86 2.14
C LEU A 136 -2.66 -20.05 2.42
N PRO A 137 -2.12 -21.26 2.53
CA PRO A 137 -2.91 -22.41 3.00
C PRO A 137 -3.60 -22.11 4.33
N ASP A 138 -4.78 -22.69 4.57
CA ASP A 138 -5.54 -22.53 5.81
C ASP A 138 -4.88 -23.28 6.98
N SER A 139 -3.79 -22.71 7.47
CA SER A 139 -3.00 -23.26 8.58
C SER A 139 -2.41 -22.11 9.38
N ASP A 140 -2.74 -22.09 10.69
CA ASP A 140 -2.20 -21.08 11.62
C ASP A 140 -0.68 -21.20 11.77
N GLU A 141 -0.14 -22.40 11.65
CA GLU A 141 1.30 -22.65 11.69
C GLU A 141 2.01 -22.05 10.47
N MET A 142 1.47 -22.28 9.26
CA MET A 142 2.03 -21.73 8.03
C MET A 142 1.89 -20.19 8.00
N LEU A 143 0.77 -19.66 8.44
CA LEU A 143 0.55 -18.22 8.58
C LEU A 143 1.59 -17.58 9.49
N SER A 144 1.78 -18.15 10.69
CA SER A 144 2.76 -17.64 11.66
C SER A 144 4.19 -17.75 11.14
N SER A 145 4.53 -18.86 10.50
CA SER A 145 5.85 -19.07 9.90
C SER A 145 6.14 -18.10 8.77
N ALA A 146 5.16 -17.84 7.88
CA ALA A 146 5.26 -16.87 6.81
C ALA A 146 5.45 -15.45 7.34
N LYS A 147 4.65 -15.04 8.33
CA LYS A 147 4.77 -13.71 8.97
C LYS A 147 6.17 -13.54 9.59
N ILE A 148 6.65 -14.51 10.38
CA ILE A 148 7.98 -14.46 11.00
C ILE A 148 9.08 -14.41 9.95
N TYR A 149 8.96 -15.17 8.87
CA TYR A 149 9.95 -15.21 7.81
C TYR A 149 10.07 -13.87 7.08
N LEU A 150 8.94 -13.34 6.64
CA LEU A 150 8.88 -12.10 5.86
C LEU A 150 9.24 -10.86 6.69
N THR A 151 8.81 -10.79 7.95
CA THR A 151 9.11 -9.65 8.84
C THR A 151 10.61 -9.54 9.19
N LYS A 152 11.40 -10.61 9.02
CA LYS A 152 12.86 -10.55 9.20
C LYS A 152 13.59 -9.85 8.06
N ILE A 153 12.92 -9.63 6.95
CA ILE A 153 13.50 -8.96 5.79
C ILE A 153 13.41 -7.46 6.00
N ALA A 154 14.52 -6.77 5.84
CA ALA A 154 14.55 -5.31 5.99
C ALA A 154 13.55 -4.64 5.05
N ASP A 155 12.90 -3.59 5.53
CA ASP A 155 11.92 -2.80 4.79
C ASP A 155 10.66 -3.57 4.34
N VAL A 156 10.33 -4.68 5.03
CA VAL A 156 9.10 -5.46 4.80
C VAL A 156 8.19 -5.34 6.02
N ILE A 157 6.94 -4.99 5.76
CA ILE A 157 5.84 -4.97 6.74
C ILE A 157 4.85 -6.06 6.33
N VAL A 158 4.38 -6.84 7.30
CA VAL A 158 3.41 -7.92 7.06
C VAL A 158 2.21 -7.73 7.96
N GLU A 159 1.04 -7.66 7.35
CA GLU A 159 -0.26 -7.58 8.04
C GLU A 159 -1.14 -8.76 7.67
N GLU A 160 -1.84 -9.31 8.64
CA GLU A 160 -2.92 -10.26 8.36
C GLU A 160 -4.15 -9.50 7.90
N VAL A 161 -4.81 -10.02 6.87
CA VAL A 161 -6.00 -9.39 6.29
C VAL A 161 -7.21 -10.25 6.58
N THR A 162 -8.14 -9.69 7.33
CA THR A 162 -9.41 -10.32 7.68
C THR A 162 -10.55 -9.72 6.86
N ASP A 163 -11.70 -10.38 6.81
CA ASP A 163 -12.88 -9.86 6.11
C ASP A 163 -13.41 -8.58 6.76
N ASP A 164 -13.16 -8.37 8.05
CA ASP A 164 -13.56 -7.16 8.79
C ASP A 164 -12.77 -5.91 8.36
N ASP A 165 -11.56 -6.07 7.82
CA ASP A 165 -10.77 -4.95 7.30
C ASP A 165 -11.43 -4.26 6.11
N TYR A 166 -12.43 -4.89 5.50
CA TYR A 166 -13.16 -4.41 4.33
C TYR A 166 -14.67 -4.25 4.55
N SER A 167 -15.18 -4.57 5.75
CA SER A 167 -16.59 -4.34 6.06
C SER A 167 -16.86 -2.84 6.08
N ILE A 168 -17.74 -2.38 5.20
CA ILE A 168 -18.30 -1.03 5.21
C ILE A 168 -19.22 -1.00 6.42
N SER A 169 -18.91 -0.17 7.39
CA SER A 169 -19.92 0.25 8.37
C SER A 169 -20.95 1.04 7.57
N GLU A 170 -22.13 0.45 7.36
CA GLU A 170 -23.32 1.13 6.82
C GLU A 170 -23.75 2.29 7.71
#